data_da1ab20da73b60166ee60426202093eb
#
_entry.id   da1ab20da73b60166ee60426202093eb
#
_cell.length_a   1.000
_cell.length_b   1.000
_cell.length_c   1.000
_cell.angle_alpha   90.00
_cell.angle_beta   90.00
_cell.angle_gamma   90.00
#
_symmetry.space_group_name_H-M   'P 1'
#
loop_
_entity.id
_entity.type
_entity.pdbx_description
1 polymer ?
#
loop_
_entity_poly.entity_id
_entity_poly.type
_entity_poly.pdbx_seq_one_letter_code
_entity_poly.pdbx_strand_id
1 'polypeptide(L)'
;SGVNQSSQEFLIIEAVKNAWIDIQTSRHDFKFRRKEQALTIGTATTTYELDDIFTDSEIFSEWITSRFIYDFTPLRYIPYDEWILIENTTASKPSEFTIKPEDNTVVFNPVDQNYEITLHYYRSAQKLENNLDIPIVSSQFHNLIVYASVLDVSSSSGDLITYQRNAL
;
A
#
# COMPACT_ATOMS: atom_id res chain seq x y z
N SER A 1 7.71 10.49 -41.37
CA SER A 1 8.60 9.83 -40.37
C SER A 1 8.27 10.17 -38.89
N GLY A 2 7.46 11.22 -38.63
CA GLY A 2 7.13 11.65 -37.26
C GLY A 2 6.12 10.73 -36.50
N VAL A 3 5.27 10.01 -37.20
CA VAL A 3 4.21 9.18 -36.61
C VAL A 3 4.77 7.94 -35.91
N ASN A 4 5.89 7.40 -36.41
CA ASN A 4 6.49 6.20 -35.78
C ASN A 4 7.25 6.51 -34.49
N GLN A 5 7.84 7.71 -34.35
CA GLN A 5 8.57 8.09 -33.14
C GLN A 5 7.64 8.31 -31.94
N SER A 6 6.52 9.01 -32.15
CA SER A 6 5.54 9.24 -31.08
C SER A 6 4.88 7.91 -30.57
N SER A 7 4.66 6.96 -31.48
CA SER A 7 4.12 5.65 -31.11
C SER A 7 5.11 4.80 -30.30
N GLN A 8 6.40 4.84 -30.65
CA GLN A 8 7.45 4.13 -29.90
C GLN A 8 7.69 4.75 -28.53
N GLU A 9 7.70 6.08 -28.44
CA GLU A 9 7.83 6.79 -27.16
C GLU A 9 6.67 6.45 -26.21
N PHE A 10 5.45 6.42 -26.72
CA PHE A 10 4.28 6.02 -25.94
C PHE A 10 4.41 4.56 -25.40
N LEU A 11 4.84 3.62 -26.24
CA LEU A 11 5.03 2.23 -25.81
C LEU A 11 6.10 2.09 -24.73
N ILE A 12 7.19 2.84 -24.82
CA ILE A 12 8.24 2.82 -23.79
C ILE A 12 7.72 3.39 -22.47
N ILE A 13 6.98 4.50 -22.50
CA ILE A 13 6.40 5.11 -21.31
C ILE A 13 5.44 4.12 -20.61
N GLU A 14 4.56 3.47 -21.35
CA GLU A 14 3.63 2.49 -20.79
C GLU A 14 4.35 1.26 -20.24
N ALA A 15 5.40 0.77 -20.92
CA ALA A 15 6.22 -0.33 -20.40
C ALA A 15 6.90 0.03 -19.07
N VAL A 16 7.41 1.26 -18.92
CA VAL A 16 8.00 1.74 -17.65
C VAL A 16 6.96 1.82 -16.55
N LYS A 17 5.76 2.34 -16.84
CA LYS A 17 4.66 2.41 -15.87
C LYS A 17 4.22 1.04 -15.40
N ASN A 18 4.02 0.10 -16.34
CA ASN A 18 3.62 -1.27 -16.05
C ASN A 18 4.70 -2.01 -15.25
N ALA A 19 5.97 -1.93 -15.67
CA ALA A 19 7.09 -2.53 -14.96
C ALA A 19 7.18 -2.03 -13.50
N TRP A 20 6.92 -0.74 -13.27
CA TRP A 20 6.91 -0.19 -11.92
C TRP A 20 5.76 -0.75 -11.07
N ILE A 21 4.57 -0.89 -11.62
CA ILE A 21 3.42 -1.49 -10.94
C ILE A 21 3.72 -2.97 -10.65
N ASP A 22 4.22 -3.74 -11.62
CA ASP A 22 4.54 -5.16 -11.48
C ASP A 22 5.60 -5.40 -10.39
N ILE A 23 6.64 -4.58 -10.34
CA ILE A 23 7.63 -4.65 -9.27
C ILE A 23 6.97 -4.44 -7.90
N GLN A 24 6.10 -3.43 -7.75
CA GLN A 24 5.44 -3.15 -6.47
C GLN A 24 4.45 -4.23 -6.05
N THR A 25 3.80 -4.88 -7.01
CA THR A 25 2.76 -5.90 -6.77
C THR A 25 3.31 -7.31 -6.72
N SER A 26 4.55 -7.54 -7.18
CA SER A 26 5.21 -8.85 -7.12
C SER A 26 5.32 -9.40 -5.69
N ARG A 27 5.36 -8.52 -4.69
CA ARG A 27 5.30 -8.84 -3.25
C ARG A 27 4.50 -7.76 -2.53
N HIS A 28 3.61 -8.18 -1.64
CA HIS A 28 2.78 -7.26 -0.85
C HIS A 28 3.57 -6.58 0.29
N ASP A 29 4.63 -7.21 0.81
CA ASP A 29 5.33 -6.84 2.04
C ASP A 29 6.56 -5.93 1.84
N PHE A 30 6.70 -5.28 0.69
CA PHE A 30 7.81 -4.37 0.45
C PHE A 30 7.87 -3.23 1.48
N LYS A 31 9.04 -3.07 2.13
CA LYS A 31 9.23 -2.07 3.19
C LYS A 31 8.97 -0.63 2.75
N PHE A 32 9.24 -0.28 1.49
CA PHE A 32 9.01 1.07 0.97
C PHE A 32 7.51 1.40 0.82
N ARG A 33 6.64 0.40 0.79
CA ARG A 33 5.17 0.56 0.79
C ARG A 33 4.60 0.73 2.19
N ARG A 34 5.34 0.37 3.24
CA ARG A 34 4.87 0.52 4.62
C ARG A 34 4.80 1.98 5.02
N LYS A 35 3.68 2.35 5.63
CA LYS A 35 3.40 3.70 6.13
C LYS A 35 2.78 3.64 7.52
N GLU A 36 2.79 4.79 8.17
CA GLU A 36 2.18 5.02 9.48
C GLU A 36 1.12 6.11 9.34
N GLN A 37 0.05 5.97 10.09
CA GLN A 37 -1.01 6.96 10.22
C GLN A 37 -1.39 7.10 11.70
N ALA A 38 -1.37 8.32 12.20
CA ALA A 38 -1.90 8.62 13.53
C ALA A 38 -3.43 8.75 13.45
N LEU A 39 -4.11 8.14 14.41
CA LEU A 39 -5.56 8.24 14.58
C LEU A 39 -5.87 8.59 16.03
N THR A 40 -6.66 9.62 16.24
CA THR A 40 -7.22 9.92 17.57
C THR A 40 -8.56 9.21 17.71
N ILE A 41 -8.61 8.20 18.59
CA ILE A 41 -9.84 7.53 18.96
C ILE A 41 -10.45 8.19 20.19
N GLY A 42 -11.78 8.23 20.27
CA GLY A 42 -12.49 8.94 21.35
C GLY A 42 -13.71 8.20 21.87
N THR A 43 -14.28 8.69 22.94
CA THR A 43 -15.43 8.09 23.63
C THR A 43 -16.73 8.10 22.82
N ALA A 44 -16.81 8.95 21.77
CA ALA A 44 -18.02 9.11 20.96
C ALA A 44 -18.24 8.00 19.95
N THR A 45 -17.16 7.39 19.45
CA THR A 45 -17.21 6.31 18.46
C THR A 45 -16.09 5.31 18.68
N THR A 46 -16.39 4.05 18.38
CA THR A 46 -15.41 2.96 18.39
C THR A 46 -15.06 2.51 16.97
N THR A 47 -15.74 3.06 15.95
CA THR A 47 -15.66 2.61 14.55
C THR A 47 -15.11 3.74 13.70
N TYR A 48 -14.11 3.43 12.85
CA TYR A 48 -13.41 4.37 11.98
C TYR A 48 -13.29 3.79 10.58
N GLU A 49 -13.95 4.43 9.63
CA GLU A 49 -13.84 4.10 8.20
C GLU A 49 -12.52 4.60 7.62
N LEU A 50 -12.16 4.13 6.43
CA LEU A 50 -10.91 4.57 5.78
C LEU A 50 -10.90 6.09 5.55
N ASP A 51 -12.03 6.69 5.22
CA ASP A 51 -12.16 8.14 4.98
C ASP A 51 -12.08 8.96 6.27
N ASP A 52 -12.33 8.36 7.44
CA ASP A 52 -12.06 8.98 8.74
C ASP A 52 -10.56 9.00 9.09
N ILE A 53 -9.81 8.06 8.54
CA ILE A 53 -8.39 7.83 8.83
C ILE A 53 -7.50 8.52 7.81
N PHE A 54 -7.89 8.48 6.55
CA PHE A 54 -7.09 9.02 5.44
C PHE A 54 -7.81 10.16 4.74
N THR A 55 -7.07 11.21 4.37
CA THR A 55 -7.59 12.27 3.49
C THR A 55 -7.85 11.75 2.07
N ASP A 56 -7.14 10.69 1.67
CA ASP A 56 -7.25 10.01 0.39
C ASP A 56 -7.16 8.51 0.66
N SER A 57 -8.31 7.83 0.68
CA SER A 57 -8.40 6.40 0.95
C SER A 57 -7.85 5.53 -0.19
N GLU A 58 -7.67 6.07 -1.41
CA GLU A 58 -7.05 5.34 -2.54
C GLU A 58 -5.58 4.97 -2.28
N ILE A 59 -4.91 5.67 -1.36
CA ILE A 59 -3.54 5.32 -0.98
C ILE A 59 -3.43 4.07 -0.13
N PHE A 60 -4.52 3.59 0.45
CA PHE A 60 -4.57 2.41 1.29
C PHE A 60 -4.61 1.11 0.47
N SER A 61 -3.89 0.09 0.91
CA SER A 61 -3.94 -1.26 0.33
C SER A 61 -4.32 -2.31 1.37
N GLU A 62 -3.61 -2.35 2.50
CA GLU A 62 -3.79 -3.39 3.51
C GLU A 62 -3.29 -2.93 4.88
N TRP A 63 -3.98 -3.33 5.95
CA TRP A 63 -3.56 -3.09 7.32
C TRP A 63 -2.44 -4.04 7.77
N ILE A 64 -1.49 -3.52 8.54
CA ILE A 64 -0.50 -4.35 9.24
C ILE A 64 -0.99 -4.56 10.68
N THR A 65 -1.87 -5.53 10.87
CA THR A 65 -2.60 -5.76 12.13
C THR A 65 -1.70 -6.00 13.34
N SER A 66 -0.50 -6.56 13.14
CA SER A 66 0.48 -6.75 14.22
C SER A 66 1.15 -5.46 14.69
N ARG A 67 0.80 -4.30 14.13
CA ARG A 67 1.48 -3.02 14.34
C ARG A 67 0.53 -1.85 14.57
N PHE A 68 -0.63 -2.09 15.18
CA PHE A 68 -1.42 -1.02 15.76
C PHE A 68 -0.88 -0.76 17.16
N ILE A 69 -0.39 0.44 17.42
CA ILE A 69 0.43 0.74 18.61
C ILE A 69 -0.21 1.88 19.41
N TYR A 70 -0.38 1.63 20.71
CA TYR A 70 -0.67 2.65 21.69
C TYR A 70 0.43 2.65 22.75
N ASP A 71 1.02 3.80 23.06
CA ASP A 71 2.05 3.98 24.10
C ASP A 71 3.17 2.90 24.03
N PHE A 72 3.75 2.73 22.82
CA PHE A 72 4.78 1.73 22.48
C PHE A 72 4.34 0.27 22.63
N THR A 73 3.07 0.00 22.94
CA THR A 73 2.54 -1.33 23.10
C THR A 73 1.65 -1.71 21.92
N PRO A 74 1.88 -2.85 21.26
CA PRO A 74 0.99 -3.34 20.22
C PRO A 74 -0.39 -3.68 20.80
N LEU A 75 -1.45 -3.24 20.10
CA LEU A 75 -2.81 -3.64 20.39
C LEU A 75 -3.05 -5.08 19.92
N ARG A 76 -3.95 -5.77 20.59
CA ARG A 76 -4.34 -7.12 20.22
C ARG A 76 -5.37 -7.08 19.09
N TYR A 77 -5.02 -7.68 17.96
CA TYR A 77 -5.97 -7.94 16.89
C TYR A 77 -6.85 -9.14 17.23
N ILE A 78 -8.17 -8.99 17.08
CA ILE A 78 -9.15 -10.06 17.21
C ILE A 78 -9.85 -10.22 15.86
N PRO A 79 -9.90 -11.43 15.27
CA PRO A 79 -10.65 -11.67 14.05
C PRO A 79 -12.11 -11.20 14.17
N TYR A 80 -12.68 -10.66 13.11
CA TYR A 80 -14.01 -10.06 13.15
C TYR A 80 -15.10 -11.05 13.59
N ASP A 81 -15.02 -12.29 13.16
CA ASP A 81 -15.97 -13.34 13.53
C ASP A 81 -15.93 -13.65 15.03
N GLU A 82 -14.77 -13.51 15.69
CA GLU A 82 -14.64 -13.63 17.13
C GLU A 82 -15.09 -12.35 17.84
N TRP A 83 -14.78 -11.19 17.27
CA TRP A 83 -15.13 -9.89 17.83
C TRP A 83 -16.62 -9.70 18.04
N ILE A 84 -17.45 -10.11 17.09
CA ILE A 84 -18.92 -9.97 17.15
C ILE A 84 -19.55 -10.81 18.28
N LEU A 85 -18.82 -11.77 18.82
CA LEU A 85 -19.25 -12.62 19.93
C LEU A 85 -18.83 -12.06 21.31
N ILE A 86 -18.02 -11.01 21.34
CA ILE A 86 -17.50 -10.40 22.58
C ILE A 86 -18.40 -9.21 22.95
N GLU A 87 -18.98 -9.23 24.15
CA GLU A 87 -19.66 -8.07 24.72
C GLU A 87 -18.63 -7.08 25.30
N ASN A 88 -18.08 -6.22 24.44
CA ASN A 88 -17.18 -5.14 24.83
C ASN A 88 -17.99 -3.89 25.24
N THR A 89 -18.45 -3.85 26.50
CA THR A 89 -19.26 -2.72 27.02
C THR A 89 -18.50 -1.80 27.97
N THR A 90 -17.33 -2.22 28.47
CA THR A 90 -16.58 -1.46 29.47
C THR A 90 -15.55 -0.57 28.78
N ALA A 91 -15.70 0.74 28.96
CA ALA A 91 -14.72 1.71 28.48
C ALA A 91 -13.41 1.61 29.28
N SER A 92 -12.29 1.55 28.57
CA SER A 92 -10.95 1.41 29.14
C SER A 92 -9.87 1.98 28.23
N LYS A 93 -8.62 1.81 28.57
CA LYS A 93 -7.51 2.09 27.64
C LYS A 93 -7.61 1.23 26.37
N PRO A 94 -7.15 1.72 25.21
CA PRO A 94 -7.08 0.92 24.00
C PRO A 94 -6.22 -0.33 24.24
N SER A 95 -6.77 -1.49 23.95
CA SER A 95 -6.08 -2.77 24.13
C SER A 95 -6.33 -3.74 22.98
N GLU A 96 -7.50 -3.65 22.37
CA GLU A 96 -7.97 -4.58 21.35
C GLU A 96 -8.64 -3.84 20.19
N PHE A 97 -8.58 -4.46 19.03
CA PHE A 97 -9.25 -3.96 17.84
C PHE A 97 -9.57 -5.11 16.89
N THR A 98 -10.47 -4.84 15.98
CA THR A 98 -10.77 -5.68 14.83
C THR A 98 -10.85 -4.86 13.55
N ILE A 99 -10.93 -5.54 12.43
CA ILE A 99 -11.14 -4.96 11.10
C ILE A 99 -12.32 -5.67 10.46
N LYS A 100 -13.31 -4.90 9.99
CA LYS A 100 -14.40 -5.45 9.19
C LYS A 100 -13.89 -5.84 7.82
N PRO A 101 -14.11 -7.08 7.36
CA PRO A 101 -13.55 -7.57 6.10
C PRO A 101 -14.20 -6.92 4.86
N GLU A 102 -15.41 -6.36 4.98
CA GLU A 102 -16.15 -5.83 3.84
C GLU A 102 -15.57 -4.50 3.33
N ASP A 103 -15.07 -3.65 4.25
CA ASP A 103 -14.71 -2.26 3.95
C ASP A 103 -13.40 -1.79 4.60
N ASN A 104 -12.69 -2.70 5.28
CA ASN A 104 -11.49 -2.40 6.06
C ASN A 104 -11.69 -1.41 7.21
N THR A 105 -12.91 -1.19 7.65
CA THR A 105 -13.25 -0.36 8.81
C THR A 105 -12.60 -0.92 10.08
N VAL A 106 -11.91 -0.06 10.83
CA VAL A 106 -11.29 -0.43 12.10
C VAL A 106 -12.26 -0.20 13.25
N VAL A 107 -12.39 -1.18 14.13
CA VAL A 107 -13.24 -1.10 15.33
C VAL A 107 -12.38 -1.37 16.57
N PHE A 108 -12.39 -0.45 17.53
CA PHE A 108 -11.68 -0.57 18.79
C PHE A 108 -12.62 -0.95 19.94
N ASN A 109 -12.06 -1.47 21.04
CA ASN A 109 -12.81 -1.53 22.30
C ASN A 109 -13.23 -0.13 22.74
N PRO A 110 -14.35 0.04 23.47
CA PRO A 110 -14.75 1.34 24.00
C PRO A 110 -13.64 1.97 24.86
N VAL A 111 -13.41 3.27 24.68
CA VAL A 111 -12.36 3.98 25.40
C VAL A 111 -12.95 5.01 26.38
N ASP A 112 -12.24 5.22 27.49
CA ASP A 112 -12.67 6.09 28.60
C ASP A 112 -12.31 7.57 28.40
N GLN A 113 -11.41 7.86 27.45
CA GLN A 113 -10.99 9.18 27.03
C GLN A 113 -10.41 9.15 25.61
N ASN A 114 -9.91 10.27 25.13
CA ASN A 114 -9.25 10.31 23.81
C ASN A 114 -7.83 9.72 23.89
N TYR A 115 -7.49 8.91 22.90
CA TYR A 115 -6.18 8.29 22.77
C TYR A 115 -5.65 8.41 21.34
N GLU A 116 -4.35 8.62 21.19
CA GLU A 116 -3.68 8.59 19.90
C GLU A 116 -3.11 7.20 19.64
N ILE A 117 -3.51 6.61 18.52
CA ILE A 117 -3.07 5.28 18.07
C ILE A 117 -2.24 5.47 16.81
N THR A 118 -1.12 4.77 16.71
CA THR A 118 -0.36 4.67 15.46
C THR A 118 -0.77 3.41 14.72
N LEU A 119 -1.37 3.60 13.55
CA LEU A 119 -1.78 2.53 12.64
C LEU A 119 -0.71 2.33 11.58
N HIS A 120 -0.33 1.09 11.31
CA HIS A 120 0.57 0.76 10.22
C HIS A 120 -0.18 0.07 9.09
N TYR A 121 0.17 0.45 7.86
CA TYR A 121 -0.47 -0.09 6.67
C TYR A 121 0.51 -0.18 5.49
N TYR A 122 0.14 -0.94 4.49
CA TYR A 122 0.77 -0.88 3.18
C TYR A 122 -0.02 0.06 2.28
N ARG A 123 0.68 0.99 1.64
CA ARG A 123 0.07 1.85 0.64
C ARG A 123 -0.15 1.08 -0.68
N SER A 124 -1.12 1.52 -1.46
CA SER A 124 -1.34 1.07 -2.83
C SER A 124 -0.10 1.27 -3.70
N ALA A 125 0.01 0.52 -4.78
CA ALA A 125 1.09 0.69 -5.74
C ALA A 125 1.06 2.11 -6.31
N GLN A 126 2.20 2.79 -6.27
CA GLN A 126 2.34 4.12 -6.86
C GLN A 126 2.21 4.03 -8.38
N LYS A 127 1.33 4.83 -8.95
CA LYS A 127 1.25 5.04 -10.39
C LYS A 127 2.19 6.20 -10.79
N LEU A 128 2.87 6.07 -11.91
CA LEU A 128 3.64 7.16 -12.54
C LEU A 128 2.77 7.75 -13.65
N GLU A 129 2.11 8.85 -13.37
CA GLU A 129 1.17 9.49 -14.32
C GLU A 129 1.85 10.53 -15.17
N ASN A 130 2.78 11.28 -14.58
CA ASN A 130 3.48 12.39 -15.21
C ASN A 130 4.97 12.09 -15.40
N ASN A 131 5.59 12.76 -16.36
CA ASN A 131 7.03 12.61 -16.67
C ASN A 131 7.97 13.07 -15.53
N LEU A 132 7.44 13.79 -14.53
CA LEU A 132 8.18 14.27 -13.37
C LEU A 132 7.98 13.39 -12.13
N ASP A 133 7.15 12.36 -12.21
CA ASP A 133 6.90 11.46 -11.09
C ASP A 133 8.14 10.62 -10.80
N ILE A 134 8.50 10.56 -9.54
CA ILE A 134 9.67 9.82 -9.07
C ILE A 134 9.21 8.56 -8.33
N PRO A 135 9.72 7.36 -8.70
CA PRO A 135 9.43 6.14 -7.95
C PRO A 135 9.82 6.28 -6.48
N ILE A 136 8.94 5.82 -5.58
CA ILE A 136 9.15 5.91 -4.12
C ILE A 136 10.29 5.02 -3.59
N VAL A 137 10.80 4.12 -4.41
CA VAL A 137 11.96 3.30 -4.07
C VAL A 137 13.24 4.12 -4.16
N SER A 138 14.26 3.75 -3.38
CA SER A 138 15.57 4.41 -3.43
C SER A 138 16.15 4.42 -4.85
N SER A 139 16.77 5.53 -5.26
CA SER A 139 17.30 5.77 -6.62
C SER A 139 18.27 4.68 -7.12
N GLN A 140 18.99 4.03 -6.21
CA GLN A 140 19.85 2.89 -6.55
C GLN A 140 19.11 1.70 -7.18
N PHE A 141 17.78 1.61 -6.98
CA PHE A 141 16.93 0.56 -7.55
C PHE A 141 16.17 1.01 -8.80
N HIS A 142 16.26 2.26 -9.23
CA HIS A 142 15.55 2.76 -10.42
C HIS A 142 15.94 2.00 -11.69
N ASN A 143 17.19 1.51 -11.79
CA ASN A 143 17.61 0.69 -12.91
C ASN A 143 16.84 -0.63 -13.04
N LEU A 144 16.27 -1.17 -11.95
CA LEU A 144 15.44 -2.37 -12.02
C LEU A 144 14.16 -2.12 -12.83
N ILE A 145 13.59 -0.90 -12.73
CA ILE A 145 12.41 -0.52 -13.50
C ILE A 145 12.77 -0.48 -14.99
N VAL A 146 13.93 0.10 -15.32
CA VAL A 146 14.43 0.14 -16.70
C VAL A 146 14.65 -1.25 -17.26
N TYR A 147 15.30 -2.14 -16.52
CA TYR A 147 15.51 -3.52 -16.98
C TYR A 147 14.21 -4.28 -17.15
N ALA A 148 13.26 -4.15 -16.21
CA ALA A 148 11.96 -4.79 -16.31
C ALA A 148 11.17 -4.28 -17.54
N SER A 149 11.17 -2.96 -17.80
CA SER A 149 10.48 -2.38 -18.96
C SER A 149 11.10 -2.83 -20.28
N VAL A 150 12.43 -2.95 -20.36
CA VAL A 150 13.12 -3.48 -21.56
C VAL A 150 12.74 -4.93 -21.81
N LEU A 151 12.66 -5.75 -20.75
CA LEU A 151 12.22 -7.15 -20.86
C LEU A 151 10.78 -7.25 -21.37
N ASP A 152 9.89 -6.40 -20.89
CA ASP A 152 8.49 -6.36 -21.32
C ASP A 152 8.36 -5.99 -22.80
N VAL A 153 9.02 -4.91 -23.24
CA VAL A 153 9.04 -4.49 -24.64
C VAL A 153 9.66 -5.56 -25.55
N SER A 154 10.76 -6.18 -25.13
CA SER A 154 11.43 -7.21 -25.94
C SER A 154 10.62 -8.49 -26.05
N SER A 155 9.88 -8.88 -25.01
CA SER A 155 8.99 -10.05 -25.02
C SER A 155 7.81 -9.84 -25.95
N SER A 156 7.25 -8.65 -25.97
CA SER A 156 6.12 -8.30 -26.83
C SER A 156 6.49 -8.17 -28.30
N SER A 157 7.75 -7.82 -28.61
CA SER A 157 8.26 -7.68 -29.99
C SER A 157 8.86 -8.96 -30.58
N GLY A 158 8.94 -10.04 -29.84
CA GLY A 158 9.57 -11.29 -30.29
C GLY A 158 11.10 -11.26 -30.37
N ASP A 159 11.73 -10.17 -29.96
CA ASP A 159 13.18 -9.90 -30.08
C ASP A 159 14.01 -10.35 -28.86
N LEU A 160 13.47 -11.18 -27.97
CA LEU A 160 14.17 -11.72 -26.79
C LEU A 160 15.54 -12.34 -27.13
N ILE A 161 15.66 -12.96 -28.33
CA ILE A 161 16.88 -13.61 -28.79
C ILE A 161 17.98 -12.59 -29.07
N THR A 162 17.64 -11.42 -29.56
CA THR A 162 18.61 -10.37 -29.91
C THR A 162 19.18 -9.70 -28.66
N TYR A 163 18.38 -9.52 -27.60
CA TYR A 163 18.85 -8.89 -26.37
C TYR A 163 19.76 -9.78 -25.53
N GLN A 164 19.45 -11.06 -25.42
CA GLN A 164 20.32 -12.03 -24.74
C GLN A 164 21.68 -12.19 -25.43
N ARG A 165 21.72 -11.99 -26.71
CA ARG A 165 22.94 -12.12 -27.53
C ARG A 165 23.88 -10.91 -27.40
N ASN A 166 23.38 -9.74 -27.04
CA ASN A 166 24.15 -8.49 -26.89
C ASN A 166 24.52 -8.20 -25.42
N ALA A 167 24.05 -8.99 -24.46
CA ALA A 167 24.32 -8.82 -23.02
C ALA A 167 25.45 -9.73 -22.50
N LEU A 168 26.05 -10.54 -23.38
CA LEU A 168 27.25 -11.36 -23.16
C LEU A 168 28.46 -10.72 -23.86
#